data_e850b8d3a735651433a525932540d306
#
_entry.id   e850b8d3a735651433a525932540d306
#
_cell.length_a   1.000
_cell.length_b   1.000
_cell.length_c   1.000
_cell.angle_alpha   90.00
_cell.angle_beta   90.00
_cell.angle_gamma   90.00
#
_symmetry.space_group_name_H-M   'P 1'
#
loop_
_entity.id
_entity.type
_entity.pdbx_description
1 polymer ?
#
loop_
_entity_poly.entity_id
_entity_poly.type
_entity_poly.pdbx_seq_one_letter_code
_entity_poly.pdbx_strand_id
1 'polypeptide(L)'
;KDHHSLLQLYLDGPRDKFFTFFNSSSKEKKNKISKNIALSNMKFLKNKSLENVVNAQSNATKAIFNLKKIPFRQIIFNKKSERELGEIFTFFVLETILLAKLLEVNPLDQPSVEEVKIQTKKFLS
;
A
#
# COMPACT_ATOMS: atom_id res chain seq x y z
N LYS A 1 -2.35 -9.97 -3.64
CA LYS A 1 -1.00 -10.59 -3.63
C LYS A 1 -0.43 -10.57 -2.22
N ASP A 2 -0.31 -9.42 -1.60
CA ASP A 2 0.33 -9.26 -0.28
C ASP A 2 -0.41 -9.96 0.86
N HIS A 3 -1.74 -10.05 0.80
CA HIS A 3 -2.54 -10.81 1.78
C HIS A 3 -2.21 -12.30 1.80
N HIS A 4 -1.77 -12.86 0.69
CA HIS A 4 -1.38 -14.27 0.62
C HIS A 4 0.07 -14.51 1.05
N SER A 5 0.99 -13.62 0.61
CA SER A 5 2.43 -13.90 0.70
C SER A 5 3.11 -13.19 1.88
N LEU A 6 2.69 -11.96 2.22
CA LEU A 6 3.39 -11.10 3.16
C LEU A 6 2.61 -10.77 4.42
N LEU A 7 1.28 -10.95 4.41
CA LEU A 7 0.45 -10.53 5.55
C LEU A 7 0.83 -11.24 6.85
N GLN A 8 1.20 -12.54 6.78
CA GLN A 8 1.66 -13.29 7.94
C GLN A 8 2.90 -12.63 8.57
N LEU A 9 3.88 -12.24 7.74
CA LEU A 9 5.07 -11.52 8.20
C LEU A 9 4.72 -10.18 8.84
N TYR A 10 3.75 -9.45 8.28
CA TYR A 10 3.32 -8.16 8.81
C TYR A 10 2.59 -8.28 10.15
N LEU A 11 1.82 -9.36 10.34
CA LEU A 11 1.03 -9.56 11.54
C LEU A 11 1.82 -10.16 12.72
N ASP A 12 2.76 -11.05 12.45
CA ASP A 12 3.46 -11.83 13.46
C ASP A 12 4.99 -11.70 13.42
N GLY A 13 5.52 -10.95 12.45
CA GLY A 13 6.95 -10.63 12.33
C GLY A 13 7.39 -9.42 13.16
N PRO A 14 8.61 -8.90 12.89
CA PRO A 14 9.17 -7.74 13.59
C PRO A 14 8.27 -6.50 13.52
N ARG A 15 8.15 -5.79 14.65
CA ARG A 15 7.33 -4.58 14.80
C ARG A 15 8.07 -3.30 14.41
N ASP A 16 8.73 -3.34 13.26
CA ASP A 16 9.58 -2.30 12.70
C ASP A 16 8.98 -1.58 11.48
N LYS A 17 7.68 -1.79 11.25
CA LYS A 17 7.00 -1.29 10.04
C LYS A 17 5.84 -0.37 10.37
N PHE A 18 5.69 0.66 9.55
CA PHE A 18 4.53 1.53 9.50
C PHE A 18 3.82 1.36 8.15
N PHE A 19 2.49 1.27 8.16
CA PHE A 19 1.71 0.96 6.96
C PHE A 19 0.87 2.14 6.49
N THR A 20 0.76 2.30 5.19
CA THR A 20 -0.15 3.27 4.58
C THR A 20 -1.18 2.54 3.72
N PHE A 21 -2.45 2.65 4.09
CA PHE A 21 -3.57 2.14 3.29
C PHE A 21 -4.08 3.22 2.35
N PHE A 22 -4.22 2.85 1.08
CA PHE A 22 -4.83 3.70 0.06
C PHE A 22 -6.24 3.20 -0.21
N ASN A 23 -7.23 4.06 -0.02
CA ASN A 23 -8.62 3.74 -0.30
C ASN A 23 -9.22 4.79 -1.24
N SER A 24 -10.08 4.36 -2.18
CA SER A 24 -10.85 5.26 -3.04
C SER A 24 -12.31 5.29 -2.61
N SER A 25 -12.87 6.49 -2.50
CA SER A 25 -14.30 6.69 -2.25
C SER A 25 -15.11 6.83 -3.55
N SER A 26 -14.48 6.77 -4.73
CA SER A 26 -15.17 6.94 -6.01
C SER A 26 -16.19 5.82 -6.24
N LYS A 27 -17.44 6.23 -6.53
CA LYS A 27 -18.53 5.31 -6.86
C LYS A 27 -18.46 4.99 -8.35
N GLU A 28 -17.81 3.91 -8.73
CA GLU A 28 -17.84 3.41 -10.11
C GLU A 28 -19.04 2.49 -10.36
N LYS A 29 -19.40 2.30 -11.66
CA LYS A 29 -20.43 1.32 -12.05
C LYS A 29 -20.02 -0.06 -11.57
N LYS A 30 -20.86 -0.67 -10.75
CA LYS A 30 -20.54 -1.88 -10.00
C LYS A 30 -20.87 -3.13 -10.80
N ASN A 31 -19.84 -3.80 -11.30
CA ASN A 31 -19.98 -5.17 -11.74
C ASN A 31 -20.25 -6.07 -10.53
N LYS A 32 -21.42 -6.72 -10.51
CA LYS A 32 -21.82 -7.61 -9.42
C LYS A 32 -21.43 -9.05 -9.73
N ILE A 33 -20.99 -9.77 -8.73
CA ILE A 33 -20.73 -11.21 -8.81
C ILE A 33 -22.06 -11.94 -9.07
N SER A 34 -22.12 -12.72 -10.16
CA SER A 34 -23.33 -13.43 -10.58
C SER A 34 -23.80 -14.42 -9.52
N LYS A 35 -25.12 -14.60 -9.45
CA LYS A 35 -25.76 -15.56 -8.56
C LYS A 35 -25.29 -17.01 -8.80
N ASN A 36 -24.86 -17.33 -10.01
CA ASN A 36 -24.54 -18.69 -10.45
C ASN A 36 -23.07 -19.11 -10.18
N ILE A 37 -22.20 -18.18 -9.78
CA ILE A 37 -20.76 -18.44 -9.52
C ILE A 37 -20.50 -18.88 -8.08
N ALA A 38 -21.50 -18.75 -7.20
CA ALA A 38 -21.29 -19.01 -5.78
C ALA A 38 -21.21 -20.52 -5.49
N LEU A 39 -19.99 -21.05 -5.37
CA LEU A 39 -19.74 -22.30 -4.67
C LEU A 39 -20.39 -22.25 -3.27
N SER A 40 -20.79 -23.39 -2.73
CA SER A 40 -21.53 -23.46 -1.46
C SER A 40 -20.87 -22.72 -0.29
N ASN A 41 -19.54 -22.67 -0.27
CA ASN A 41 -18.72 -21.97 0.73
C ASN A 41 -18.51 -20.46 0.45
N MET A 42 -18.94 -19.96 -0.73
CA MET A 42 -18.77 -18.55 -1.14
C MET A 42 -20.09 -17.77 -1.24
N LYS A 43 -21.15 -18.24 -0.61
CA LYS A 43 -22.49 -17.60 -0.64
C LYS A 43 -22.47 -16.14 -0.20
N PHE A 44 -21.52 -15.75 0.66
CA PHE A 44 -21.36 -14.38 1.13
C PHE A 44 -20.95 -13.38 0.02
N LEU A 45 -20.41 -13.87 -1.11
CA LEU A 45 -20.05 -13.04 -2.27
C LEU A 45 -21.22 -12.75 -3.21
N LYS A 46 -22.35 -13.44 -3.06
CA LYS A 46 -23.52 -13.28 -3.93
C LYS A 46 -24.01 -11.84 -3.97
N ASN A 47 -24.20 -11.30 -5.16
CA ASN A 47 -24.62 -9.91 -5.43
C ASN A 47 -23.66 -8.82 -4.90
N LYS A 48 -22.48 -9.16 -4.42
CA LYS A 48 -21.47 -8.18 -4.04
C LYS A 48 -20.72 -7.69 -5.28
N SER A 49 -20.34 -6.41 -5.29
CA SER A 49 -19.41 -5.89 -6.31
C SER A 49 -17.97 -6.22 -5.92
N LEU A 50 -17.05 -6.19 -6.89
CA LEU A 50 -15.62 -6.32 -6.63
C LEU A 50 -15.17 -5.25 -5.62
N GLU A 51 -15.65 -4.02 -5.76
CA GLU A 51 -15.39 -2.93 -4.81
C GLU A 51 -15.82 -3.29 -3.38
N ASN A 52 -17.01 -3.92 -3.22
CA ASN A 52 -17.46 -4.36 -1.88
C ASN A 52 -16.49 -5.38 -1.27
N VAL A 53 -15.97 -6.31 -2.08
CA VAL A 53 -15.02 -7.33 -1.63
C VAL A 53 -13.69 -6.68 -1.22
N VAL A 54 -13.13 -5.82 -2.07
CA VAL A 54 -11.88 -5.10 -1.80
C VAL A 54 -11.99 -4.22 -0.55
N ASN A 55 -13.09 -3.49 -0.41
CA ASN A 55 -13.32 -2.65 0.77
C ASN A 55 -13.49 -3.49 2.04
N ALA A 56 -14.17 -4.64 1.96
CA ALA A 56 -14.30 -5.55 3.09
C ALA A 56 -12.95 -6.12 3.51
N GLN A 57 -12.09 -6.52 2.56
CA GLN A 57 -10.72 -6.98 2.83
C GLN A 57 -9.87 -5.87 3.48
N SER A 58 -9.91 -4.65 2.93
CA SER A 58 -9.20 -3.51 3.50
C SER A 58 -9.64 -3.21 4.94
N ASN A 59 -10.95 -3.23 5.19
CA ASN A 59 -11.49 -2.98 6.53
C ASN A 59 -11.13 -4.11 7.52
N ALA A 60 -11.18 -5.36 7.09
CA ALA A 60 -10.78 -6.50 7.90
C ALA A 60 -9.29 -6.42 8.28
N THR A 61 -8.42 -6.08 7.32
CA THR A 61 -6.98 -5.91 7.59
C THR A 61 -6.73 -4.80 8.60
N LYS A 62 -7.37 -3.63 8.42
CA LYS A 62 -7.26 -2.51 9.38
C LYS A 62 -7.77 -2.88 10.77
N ALA A 63 -8.87 -3.64 10.87
CA ALA A 63 -9.40 -4.11 12.15
C ALA A 63 -8.38 -5.03 12.88
N ILE A 64 -7.74 -5.95 12.16
CA ILE A 64 -6.69 -6.81 12.71
C ILE A 64 -5.45 -5.99 13.11
N PHE A 65 -5.04 -5.00 12.30
CA PHE A 65 -3.93 -4.12 12.63
C PHE A 65 -4.19 -3.34 13.93
N ASN A 66 -5.41 -2.80 14.09
CA ASN A 66 -5.82 -2.15 15.34
C ASN A 66 -5.78 -3.12 16.53
N LEU A 67 -6.33 -4.32 16.38
CA LEU A 67 -6.33 -5.34 17.44
C LEU A 67 -4.89 -5.71 17.86
N LYS A 68 -4.00 -5.87 16.89
CA LYS A 68 -2.59 -6.20 17.12
C LYS A 68 -1.71 -4.97 17.42
N LYS A 69 -2.27 -3.78 17.49
CA LYS A 69 -1.56 -2.51 17.73
C LYS A 69 -0.44 -2.24 16.72
N ILE A 70 -0.66 -2.60 15.45
CA ILE A 70 0.27 -2.32 14.35
C ILE A 70 -0.02 -0.91 13.86
N PRO A 71 0.97 0.00 13.82
CA PRO A 71 0.75 1.38 13.43
C PRO A 71 0.47 1.49 11.94
N PHE A 72 -0.55 2.24 11.58
CA PHE A 72 -0.87 2.55 10.19
C PHE A 72 -1.57 3.90 10.05
N ARG A 73 -1.54 4.42 8.84
CA ARG A 73 -2.37 5.55 8.40
C ARG A 73 -3.21 5.16 7.19
N GLN A 74 -4.23 5.97 6.90
CA GLN A 74 -5.08 5.80 5.74
C GLN A 74 -5.12 7.09 4.92
N ILE A 75 -4.90 6.97 3.61
CA ILE A 75 -5.10 8.03 2.63
C ILE A 75 -6.33 7.70 1.80
N ILE A 76 -7.30 8.61 1.74
CA ILE A 76 -8.56 8.42 1.04
C ILE A 76 -8.60 9.34 -0.18
N PHE A 77 -8.73 8.74 -1.37
CA PHE A 77 -8.97 9.47 -2.62
C PHE A 77 -10.45 9.74 -2.79
N ASN A 78 -10.81 10.97 -3.08
CA ASN A 78 -12.19 11.34 -3.38
C ASN A 78 -12.53 11.09 -4.85
N LYS A 79 -11.55 11.28 -5.73
CA LYS A 79 -11.67 11.04 -7.18
C LYS A 79 -10.41 10.29 -7.67
N LYS A 80 -10.56 9.52 -8.73
CA LYS A 80 -9.42 8.91 -9.43
C LYS A 80 -9.02 9.86 -10.57
N SER A 81 -8.20 10.86 -10.26
CA SER A 81 -7.75 11.87 -11.21
C SER A 81 -6.24 12.03 -11.16
N GLU A 82 -5.66 12.51 -12.26
CA GLU A 82 -4.23 12.82 -12.38
C GLU A 82 -3.81 13.86 -11.33
N ARG A 83 -4.70 14.79 -11.00
CA ARG A 83 -4.46 15.79 -9.97
C ARG A 83 -4.24 15.15 -8.60
N GLU A 84 -5.16 14.28 -8.14
CA GLU A 84 -5.02 13.60 -6.83
C GLU A 84 -3.78 12.70 -6.80
N LEU A 85 -3.44 12.07 -7.93
CA LEU A 85 -2.21 11.31 -8.06
C LEU A 85 -0.97 12.21 -7.90
N GLY A 86 -0.95 13.39 -8.53
CA GLY A 86 0.11 14.38 -8.38
C GLY A 86 0.24 14.89 -6.94
N GLU A 87 -0.89 15.15 -6.28
CA GLU A 87 -0.93 15.56 -4.86
C GLU A 87 -0.27 14.50 -3.96
N ILE A 88 -0.53 13.21 -4.21
CA ILE A 88 0.08 12.12 -3.44
C ILE A 88 1.57 11.99 -3.70
N PHE A 89 2.01 12.04 -4.94
CA PHE A 89 3.44 12.02 -5.23
C PHE A 89 4.16 13.18 -4.55
N THR A 90 3.60 14.39 -4.63
CA THR A 90 4.14 15.57 -3.94
C THR A 90 4.20 15.36 -2.43
N PHE A 91 3.12 14.81 -1.84
CA PHE A 91 3.08 14.50 -0.42
C PHE A 91 4.23 13.57 0.00
N PHE A 92 4.46 12.46 -0.73
CA PHE A 92 5.53 11.52 -0.39
C PHE A 92 6.93 12.07 -0.64
N VAL A 93 7.12 12.90 -1.66
CA VAL A 93 8.39 13.62 -1.88
C VAL A 93 8.69 14.54 -0.70
N LEU A 94 7.73 15.35 -0.28
CA LEU A 94 7.89 16.24 0.87
C LEU A 94 8.10 15.47 2.17
N GLU A 95 7.35 14.40 2.40
CA GLU A 95 7.51 13.51 3.56
C GLU A 95 8.93 12.93 3.60
N THR A 96 9.45 12.44 2.47
CA THR A 96 10.81 11.90 2.38
C THR A 96 11.86 12.95 2.73
N ILE A 97 11.73 14.17 2.19
CA ILE A 97 12.65 15.27 2.48
C ILE A 97 12.61 15.65 3.97
N LEU A 98 11.41 15.74 4.55
CA LEU A 98 11.25 16.08 5.97
C LEU A 98 11.81 14.97 6.88
N LEU A 99 11.55 13.70 6.58
CA LEU A 99 12.09 12.58 7.33
C LEU A 99 13.62 12.52 7.24
N ALA A 100 14.19 12.73 6.05
CA ALA A 100 15.63 12.79 5.88
C ALA A 100 16.26 13.90 6.72
N LYS A 101 15.61 15.09 6.75
CA LYS A 101 16.05 16.19 7.60
C LYS A 101 15.99 15.86 9.10
N LEU A 102 14.93 15.16 9.55
CA LEU A 102 14.81 14.71 10.93
C LEU A 102 15.85 13.65 11.31
N LEU A 103 16.26 12.83 10.34
CA LEU A 103 17.30 11.81 10.50
C LEU A 103 18.72 12.32 10.22
N GLU A 104 18.86 13.61 9.92
CA GLU A 104 20.14 14.26 9.58
C GLU A 104 20.86 13.60 8.39
N VAL A 105 20.12 13.07 7.41
CA VAL A 105 20.64 12.49 6.19
C VAL A 105 20.30 13.34 4.96
N ASN A 106 21.15 13.30 3.93
CA ASN A 106 20.87 14.00 2.67
C ASN A 106 19.87 13.22 1.81
N PRO A 107 18.65 13.74 1.54
CA PRO A 107 17.65 13.04 0.74
C PRO A 107 17.96 13.00 -0.76
N LEU A 108 18.94 13.79 -1.23
CA LEU A 108 19.26 13.98 -2.64
C LEU A 108 20.54 13.25 -3.06
N ASP A 109 21.18 12.50 -2.15
CA ASP A 109 22.41 11.79 -2.40
C ASP A 109 22.24 10.27 -2.24
N GLN A 110 22.97 9.53 -3.06
CA GLN A 110 22.93 8.06 -3.05
C GLN A 110 24.37 7.49 -3.14
N PRO A 111 25.23 7.72 -2.14
CA PRO A 111 26.64 7.35 -2.20
C PRO A 111 26.87 5.85 -2.47
N SER A 112 26.06 4.97 -1.88
CA SER A 112 26.19 3.53 -2.10
C SER A 112 25.91 3.10 -3.55
N VAL A 113 25.03 3.82 -4.26
CA VAL A 113 24.77 3.57 -5.69
C VAL A 113 25.97 4.02 -6.53
N GLU A 114 26.60 5.15 -6.19
CA GLU A 114 27.83 5.61 -6.88
C GLU A 114 29.00 4.64 -6.66
N GLU A 115 29.17 4.07 -5.50
CA GLU A 115 30.19 3.04 -5.23
C GLU A 115 30.05 1.85 -6.18
N VAL A 116 28.84 1.34 -6.40
CA VAL A 116 28.58 0.25 -7.34
C VAL A 116 28.96 0.64 -8.77
N LYS A 117 28.64 1.86 -9.20
CA LYS A 117 29.00 2.36 -10.54
C LYS A 117 30.53 2.47 -10.71
N ILE A 118 31.24 2.93 -9.69
CA ILE A 118 32.70 3.03 -9.68
C ILE A 118 33.34 1.63 -9.81
N GLN A 119 32.86 0.66 -9.03
CA GLN A 119 33.37 -0.71 -9.11
C GLN A 119 33.06 -1.36 -10.47
N THR A 120 31.87 -1.12 -11.01
CA THR A 120 31.50 -1.62 -12.35
C THR A 120 32.47 -1.12 -13.41
N LYS A 121 32.83 0.17 -13.38
CA LYS A 121 33.82 0.73 -14.32
C LYS A 121 35.19 0.05 -14.18
N LYS A 122 35.64 -0.23 -12.95
CA LYS A 122 36.93 -0.93 -12.71
C LYS A 122 36.94 -2.36 -13.26
N PHE A 123 35.80 -3.06 -13.20
CA PHE A 123 35.71 -4.42 -13.76
C PHE A 123 35.62 -4.45 -15.30
N LEU A 124 35.28 -3.33 -15.92
CA LEU A 124 35.19 -3.20 -17.38
C LEU A 124 36.46 -2.61 -18.01
N SER A 125 37.40 -2.07 -17.23
CA SER A 125 38.69 -1.55 -17.65
C SER A 125 39.80 -2.61 -17.53
#